data_b76f48bad4ca9577a486ac8d6d4cb3c3
#
_entry.id   b76f48bad4ca9577a486ac8d6d4cb3c3
#
_cell.length_a   1.000
_cell.length_b   1.000
_cell.length_c   1.000
_cell.angle_alpha   90.00
_cell.angle_beta   90.00
_cell.angle_gamma   90.00
#
_symmetry.space_group_name_H-M   'P 1'
#
loop_
_entity.id
_entity.type
_entity.pdbx_description
1 polymer ?
#
loop_
_entity_poly.entity_id
_entity_poly.type
_entity_poly.pdbx_seq_one_letter_code
_entity_poly.pdbx_strand_id
1 'polypeptide(L)'
;KEKGLDIPIHVDGASGGSLAPFCAPGLPWDFRLPRVKSINASGHKFGLSPLGVGWVVWREPSDLPDEMVFWVNYLGGEMRDIGLNFSRPGGQVVCQYYNFLRLGRDGYRKVHTACYDTARDLADAIAALGPFEILFDGAMAAGIPAVSWTLKSGTDPGFSLFDFADRLRVHGWQVPAYALPADCGDRVVQRILVRNGVSRDLGALLIGDFETVLTHFDRHPVAAPLTAAEASGFHH
;
A
#
# COMPACT_ATOMS: atom_id res chain seq x y z
N LYS A 1 -13.61 20.59 18.05
CA LYS A 1 -14.01 21.86 18.76
C LYS A 1 -15.22 21.65 19.68
N GLU A 2 -16.18 20.79 19.32
CA GLU A 2 -17.38 20.54 20.15
C GLU A 2 -17.07 19.94 21.54
N LYS A 3 -15.93 19.27 21.71
CA LYS A 3 -15.50 18.67 22.98
C LYS A 3 -14.36 19.45 23.69
N GLY A 4 -13.98 20.64 23.22
CA GLY A 4 -12.89 21.44 23.80
C GLY A 4 -11.51 20.80 23.70
N LEU A 5 -11.34 19.73 22.90
CA LEU A 5 -10.09 19.02 22.75
C LEU A 5 -9.28 19.61 21.57
N ASP A 6 -8.02 19.91 21.83
CA ASP A 6 -7.02 20.30 20.83
C ASP A 6 -5.94 19.20 20.72
N ILE A 7 -6.30 18.13 20.01
CA ILE A 7 -5.42 16.97 19.83
C ILE A 7 -4.59 17.18 18.57
N PRO A 8 -3.26 17.11 18.63
CA PRO A 8 -2.40 17.18 17.46
C PRO A 8 -2.60 15.94 16.58
N ILE A 9 -2.36 16.10 15.27
CA ILE A 9 -2.51 15.07 14.28
C ILE A 9 -1.15 14.73 13.68
N HIS A 10 -0.78 13.45 13.71
CA HIS A 10 0.24 12.89 12.84
C HIS A 10 -0.43 12.27 11.62
N VAL A 11 0.06 12.57 10.43
CA VAL A 11 -0.43 11.96 9.20
C VAL A 11 0.51 10.84 8.78
N ASP A 12 0.02 9.61 8.84
CA ASP A 12 0.73 8.49 8.21
C ASP A 12 0.54 8.55 6.70
N GLY A 13 1.44 9.26 6.05
CA GLY A 13 1.54 9.38 4.61
C GLY A 13 2.46 8.35 3.96
N ALA A 14 2.76 7.23 4.63
CA ALA A 14 3.71 6.23 4.13
C ALA A 14 3.50 5.84 2.66
N SER A 15 2.25 5.70 2.24
CA SER A 15 1.89 5.49 0.83
C SER A 15 1.35 6.77 0.18
N GLY A 16 0.30 7.35 0.76
CA GLY A 16 -0.43 8.50 0.21
C GLY A 16 0.39 9.78 0.11
N GLY A 17 1.38 9.98 0.97
CA GLY A 17 2.23 11.17 0.99
C GLY A 17 3.03 11.41 -0.29
N SER A 18 3.30 10.35 -1.06
CA SER A 18 3.93 10.45 -2.38
C SER A 18 2.95 10.35 -3.56
N LEU A 19 1.65 10.20 -3.28
CA LEU A 19 0.59 10.15 -4.30
C LEU A 19 -0.24 11.44 -4.33
N ALA A 20 -0.78 11.84 -3.17
CA ALA A 20 -1.70 12.95 -3.06
C ALA A 20 -1.16 14.28 -3.61
N PRO A 21 0.12 14.67 -3.39
CA PRO A 21 0.65 15.92 -3.95
C PRO A 21 0.60 16.00 -5.46
N PHE A 22 0.64 14.85 -6.15
CA PHE A 22 0.71 14.77 -7.60
C PHE A 22 -0.64 14.46 -8.23
N CYS A 23 -1.43 13.57 -7.61
CA CYS A 23 -2.66 13.04 -8.16
C CYS A 23 -3.92 13.70 -7.59
N ALA A 24 -3.88 14.22 -6.37
CA ALA A 24 -4.98 14.88 -5.70
C ALA A 24 -4.55 16.17 -4.98
N PRO A 25 -3.96 17.15 -5.69
CA PRO A 25 -3.38 18.34 -5.06
C PRO A 25 -4.40 19.21 -4.32
N GLY A 26 -5.69 19.10 -4.66
CA GLY A 26 -6.79 19.78 -3.99
C GLY A 26 -7.22 19.16 -2.67
N LEU A 27 -6.84 17.91 -2.37
CA LEU A 27 -7.20 17.23 -1.13
C LEU A 27 -6.44 17.84 0.06
N PRO A 28 -7.14 18.35 1.09
CA PRO A 28 -6.49 18.88 2.29
C PRO A 28 -6.17 17.72 3.25
N TRP A 29 -4.95 17.21 3.24
CA TRP A 29 -4.47 16.13 4.09
C TRP A 29 -3.19 16.47 4.85
N ASP A 30 -2.53 17.56 4.44
CA ASP A 30 -1.20 17.96 4.85
C ASP A 30 -1.22 19.15 5.84
N PHE A 31 -0.13 19.88 5.92
CA PHE A 31 0.00 21.05 6.77
C PHE A 31 -0.96 22.22 6.46
N ARG A 32 -1.79 22.13 5.43
CA ARG A 32 -2.93 23.04 5.24
C ARG A 32 -3.98 22.85 6.33
N LEU A 33 -4.00 21.70 7.01
CA LEU A 33 -4.82 21.48 8.21
C LEU A 33 -4.06 21.95 9.46
N PRO A 34 -4.60 22.91 10.24
CA PRO A 34 -3.86 23.54 11.34
C PRO A 34 -3.38 22.59 12.44
N ARG A 35 -4.08 21.47 12.63
CA ARG A 35 -3.78 20.48 13.67
C ARG A 35 -2.77 19.42 13.24
N VAL A 36 -2.41 19.36 11.97
CA VAL A 36 -1.35 18.46 11.49
C VAL A 36 -0.01 19.00 11.96
N LYS A 37 0.67 18.22 12.80
CA LYS A 37 1.96 18.57 13.42
C LYS A 37 3.12 17.82 12.79
N SER A 38 2.88 16.64 12.28
CA SER A 38 3.91 15.85 11.58
C SER A 38 3.31 15.00 10.49
N ILE A 39 4.13 14.67 9.48
CA ILE A 39 3.77 13.83 8.35
C ILE A 39 4.95 12.91 8.07
N ASN A 40 4.70 11.61 7.93
CA ASN A 40 5.70 10.71 7.36
C ASN A 40 5.37 10.37 5.90
N ALA A 41 6.39 9.98 5.13
CA ALA A 41 6.23 9.44 3.79
C ALA A 41 7.34 8.41 3.51
N SER A 42 6.99 7.25 2.96
CA SER A 42 7.98 6.24 2.56
C SER A 42 8.45 6.50 1.13
N GLY A 43 9.70 6.90 0.99
CA GLY A 43 10.29 7.13 -0.33
C GLY A 43 10.40 5.86 -1.17
N HIS A 44 10.59 4.71 -0.54
CA HIS A 44 10.68 3.39 -1.17
C HIS A 44 9.32 2.77 -1.56
N LYS A 45 8.20 3.43 -1.24
CA LYS A 45 6.87 3.01 -1.71
C LYS A 45 6.54 3.76 -3.01
N PHE A 46 5.70 4.78 -2.93
CA PHE A 46 5.33 5.59 -4.10
C PHE A 46 6.28 6.78 -4.35
N GLY A 47 7.29 6.97 -3.51
CA GLY A 47 8.36 7.94 -3.77
C GLY A 47 9.35 7.51 -4.84
N LEU A 48 9.22 6.29 -5.40
CA LEU A 48 10.02 5.75 -6.50
C LEU A 48 11.53 5.61 -6.17
N SER A 49 11.87 5.52 -4.89
CA SER A 49 13.24 5.28 -4.44
C SER A 49 13.47 3.79 -4.13
N PRO A 50 14.71 3.29 -4.21
CA PRO A 50 15.06 1.99 -3.65
C PRO A 50 14.77 1.92 -2.14
N LEU A 51 14.67 0.69 -1.60
CA LEU A 51 14.55 0.44 -0.15
C LEU A 51 15.81 0.96 0.56
N GLY A 52 15.64 1.55 1.62
CA GLY A 52 14.87 1.85 2.74
C GLY A 52 15.04 3.33 3.05
N VAL A 53 14.32 4.19 2.37
CA VAL A 53 14.25 5.61 2.70
C VAL A 53 12.84 5.96 3.12
N GLY A 54 12.74 6.71 4.23
CA GLY A 54 11.52 7.31 4.72
C GLY A 54 11.80 8.74 5.17
N TRP A 55 10.77 9.54 5.15
CA TRP A 55 10.80 10.94 5.51
C TRP A 55 9.81 11.19 6.65
N VAL A 56 10.20 12.01 7.60
CA VAL A 56 9.29 12.64 8.53
C VAL A 56 9.50 14.15 8.46
N VAL A 57 8.42 14.88 8.37
CA VAL A 57 8.42 16.34 8.34
C VAL A 57 7.58 16.84 9.50
N TRP A 58 8.12 17.73 10.26
CA TRP A 58 7.45 18.40 11.38
C TRP A 58 7.03 19.80 10.95
N ARG A 59 5.87 20.28 11.43
CA ARG A 59 5.41 21.64 11.11
C ARG A 59 6.36 22.68 11.65
N GLU A 60 6.69 22.56 12.95
CA GLU A 60 7.59 23.44 13.65
C GLU A 60 8.67 22.63 14.37
N PRO A 61 9.87 23.18 14.58
CA PRO A 61 10.91 22.49 15.34
C PRO A 61 10.47 22.06 16.74
N SER A 62 9.60 22.83 17.38
CA SER A 62 9.03 22.54 18.71
C SER A 62 8.02 21.40 18.73
N ASP A 63 7.54 20.93 17.57
CA ASP A 63 6.66 19.77 17.48
C ASP A 63 7.44 18.45 17.58
N LEU A 64 8.78 18.49 17.45
CA LEU A 64 9.67 17.36 17.68
C LEU A 64 10.06 17.33 19.17
N PRO A 65 9.70 16.29 19.95
CA PRO A 65 10.07 16.19 21.35
C PRO A 65 11.58 16.17 21.56
N ASP A 66 12.07 17.00 22.51
CA ASP A 66 13.50 17.12 22.77
C ASP A 66 14.13 15.80 23.25
N GLU A 67 13.37 14.95 23.94
CA GLU A 67 13.80 13.61 24.39
C GLU A 67 14.07 12.63 23.23
N MET A 68 13.63 12.93 22.04
CA MET A 68 13.94 12.15 20.83
C MET A 68 15.21 12.61 20.14
N VAL A 69 15.81 13.71 20.58
CA VAL A 69 16.97 14.31 19.92
C VAL A 69 18.26 13.90 20.65
N PHE A 70 19.19 13.30 19.92
CA PHE A 70 20.54 13.02 20.38
C PHE A 70 21.48 14.10 19.85
N TRP A 71 22.41 14.51 20.67
CA TRP A 71 23.48 15.42 20.28
C TRP A 71 24.78 14.63 20.08
N VAL A 72 25.38 14.74 18.94
CA VAL A 72 26.67 14.09 18.61
C VAL A 72 27.70 15.13 18.20
N ASN A 73 28.93 15.00 18.68
CA ASN A 73 30.00 15.97 18.48
C ASN A 73 31.28 15.41 17.85
N TYR A 74 31.33 14.12 17.60
CA TYR A 74 32.54 13.45 17.10
C TYR A 74 32.85 13.70 15.60
N LEU A 75 31.93 14.37 14.88
CA LEU A 75 32.09 14.72 13.47
C LEU A 75 32.59 16.16 13.25
N GLY A 76 33.14 16.81 14.30
CA GLY A 76 33.72 18.14 14.19
C GLY A 76 32.75 19.29 14.46
N GLY A 77 31.64 19.04 15.11
CA GLY A 77 30.65 20.02 15.56
C GLY A 77 29.43 19.34 16.18
N GLU A 78 28.63 20.06 16.95
CA GLU A 78 27.40 19.51 17.49
C GLU A 78 26.37 19.34 16.38
N MET A 79 25.88 18.11 16.23
CA MET A 79 24.82 17.76 15.28
C MET A 79 23.65 17.08 16.01
N ARG A 80 22.46 17.42 15.58
CA ARG A 80 21.24 16.75 16.03
C ARG A 80 21.06 15.45 15.25
N ASP A 81 20.80 14.35 15.94
CA ASP A 81 20.36 13.09 15.35
C ASP A 81 19.12 12.57 16.10
N ILE A 82 18.17 11.99 15.37
CA ILE A 82 16.95 11.38 15.89
C ILE A 82 16.85 9.90 15.51
N GLY A 83 17.87 9.37 14.87
CA GLY A 83 17.89 7.99 14.39
C GLY A 83 18.34 7.02 15.47
N LEU A 84 17.67 5.87 15.56
CA LEU A 84 18.11 4.78 16.42
C LEU A 84 19.42 4.14 15.94
N ASN A 85 19.69 4.19 14.63
CA ASN A 85 20.92 3.67 14.03
C ASN A 85 21.90 4.81 13.76
N PHE A 86 23.17 4.62 14.10
CA PHE A 86 24.21 5.63 13.88
C PHE A 86 24.53 5.81 12.39
N SER A 87 25.14 4.83 11.77
CA SER A 87 25.48 4.91 10.34
C SER A 87 24.35 4.35 9.49
N ARG A 88 23.94 5.12 8.48
CA ARG A 88 22.86 4.76 7.57
C ARG A 88 23.30 4.95 6.12
N PRO A 89 22.87 4.05 5.19
CA PRO A 89 23.11 4.26 3.78
C PRO A 89 22.43 5.53 3.28
N GLY A 90 23.13 6.38 2.58
CA GLY A 90 22.62 7.63 1.99
C GLY A 90 22.23 7.52 0.51
N GLY A 91 22.58 6.42 -0.15
CA GLY A 91 22.37 6.25 -1.59
C GLY A 91 20.89 6.37 -2.00
N GLN A 92 19.98 5.85 -1.19
CA GLN A 92 18.53 5.93 -1.45
C GLN A 92 18.02 7.37 -1.40
N VAL A 93 18.58 8.21 -0.53
CA VAL A 93 18.24 9.64 -0.45
C VAL A 93 18.67 10.34 -1.74
N VAL A 94 19.87 10.07 -2.22
CA VAL A 94 20.38 10.61 -3.49
C VAL A 94 19.52 10.13 -4.67
N CYS A 95 19.15 8.85 -4.70
CA CYS A 95 18.25 8.31 -5.72
C CYS A 95 16.89 9.00 -5.71
N GLN A 96 16.32 9.25 -4.53
CA GLN A 96 15.05 9.96 -4.43
C GLN A 96 15.18 11.41 -4.92
N TYR A 97 16.23 12.10 -4.53
CA TYR A 97 16.51 13.46 -4.99
C TYR A 97 16.67 13.52 -6.52
N TYR A 98 17.42 12.58 -7.08
CA TYR A 98 17.54 12.44 -8.54
C TYR A 98 16.16 12.26 -9.20
N ASN A 99 15.32 11.41 -8.66
CA ASN A 99 13.97 11.19 -9.21
C ASN A 99 13.09 12.44 -9.12
N PHE A 100 13.20 13.23 -8.06
CA PHE A 100 12.50 14.52 -7.98
C PHE A 100 12.95 15.48 -9.10
N LEU A 101 14.26 15.58 -9.33
CA LEU A 101 14.81 16.44 -10.39
C LEU A 101 14.46 15.91 -11.78
N ARG A 102 14.61 14.58 -11.98
CA ARG A 102 14.44 13.92 -13.29
C ARG A 102 12.98 13.91 -13.77
N LEU A 103 12.07 13.61 -12.87
CA LEU A 103 10.63 13.43 -13.19
C LEU A 103 9.84 14.71 -12.98
N GLY A 104 10.17 15.49 -11.96
CA GLY A 104 9.39 16.63 -11.55
C GLY A 104 7.95 16.26 -11.22
N ARG A 105 7.11 17.27 -11.03
CA ARG A 105 5.70 17.08 -10.70
C ARG A 105 4.94 16.27 -11.76
N ASP A 106 5.16 16.59 -13.03
CA ASP A 106 4.45 15.95 -14.13
C ASP A 106 4.86 14.50 -14.35
N GLY A 107 6.15 14.18 -14.19
CA GLY A 107 6.64 12.81 -14.28
C GLY A 107 6.05 11.94 -13.17
N TYR A 108 6.07 12.40 -11.91
CA TYR A 108 5.43 11.69 -10.80
C TYR A 108 3.94 11.48 -11.05
N ARG A 109 3.22 12.51 -11.48
CA ARG A 109 1.80 12.40 -11.83
C ARG A 109 1.56 11.34 -12.89
N LYS A 110 2.35 11.33 -13.98
CA LYS A 110 2.20 10.36 -15.08
C LYS A 110 2.43 8.92 -14.57
N VAL A 111 3.50 8.69 -13.80
CA VAL A 111 3.79 7.35 -13.24
C VAL A 111 2.66 6.88 -12.33
N HIS A 112 2.19 7.74 -11.45
CA HIS A 112 1.14 7.35 -10.49
C HIS A 112 -0.22 7.19 -11.15
N THR A 113 -0.57 8.04 -12.13
CA THR A 113 -1.81 7.86 -12.91
C THR A 113 -1.81 6.51 -13.62
N ALA A 114 -0.70 6.10 -14.22
CA ALA A 114 -0.60 4.78 -14.83
C ALA A 114 -0.82 3.63 -13.83
N CYS A 115 -0.37 3.80 -12.56
CA CYS A 115 -0.66 2.82 -11.50
C CYS A 115 -2.17 2.76 -11.19
N TYR A 116 -2.84 3.90 -11.11
CA TYR A 116 -4.30 3.95 -10.90
C TYR A 116 -5.07 3.35 -12.06
N ASP A 117 -4.68 3.65 -13.31
CA ASP A 117 -5.31 3.09 -14.51
C ASP A 117 -5.18 1.56 -14.52
N THR A 118 -3.98 1.04 -14.25
CA THR A 118 -3.75 -0.41 -14.15
C THR A 118 -4.55 -1.04 -13.00
N ALA A 119 -4.70 -0.36 -11.86
CA ALA A 119 -5.51 -0.86 -10.75
C ALA A 119 -6.99 -0.98 -11.16
N ARG A 120 -7.53 -0.01 -11.87
CA ARG A 120 -8.91 -0.05 -12.36
C ARG A 120 -9.11 -1.14 -13.40
N ASP A 121 -8.20 -1.26 -14.37
CA ASP A 121 -8.24 -2.34 -15.37
C ASP A 121 -8.28 -3.71 -14.68
N LEU A 122 -7.47 -3.91 -13.61
CA LEU A 122 -7.48 -5.13 -12.81
C LEU A 122 -8.78 -5.32 -12.03
N ALA A 123 -9.35 -4.27 -11.45
CA ALA A 123 -10.61 -4.34 -10.72
C ALA A 123 -11.75 -4.79 -11.64
N ASP A 124 -11.84 -4.18 -12.82
CA ASP A 124 -12.85 -4.52 -13.83
C ASP A 124 -12.69 -5.97 -14.32
N ALA A 125 -11.44 -6.40 -14.59
CA ALA A 125 -11.15 -7.76 -15.00
C ALA A 125 -11.50 -8.79 -13.92
N ILE A 126 -11.11 -8.55 -12.65
CA ILE A 126 -11.44 -9.43 -11.53
C ILE A 126 -12.95 -9.52 -11.32
N ALA A 127 -13.66 -8.39 -11.40
CA ALA A 127 -15.12 -8.37 -11.28
C ALA A 127 -15.82 -9.23 -12.37
N ALA A 128 -15.24 -9.26 -13.58
CA ALA A 128 -15.76 -10.02 -14.71
C ALA A 128 -15.57 -11.55 -14.58
N LEU A 129 -14.65 -12.01 -13.73
CA LEU A 129 -14.36 -13.44 -13.52
C LEU A 129 -15.50 -14.23 -12.82
N GLY A 130 -16.47 -13.55 -12.26
CA GLY A 130 -17.70 -14.15 -11.73
C GLY A 130 -17.78 -14.21 -10.20
N PRO A 131 -16.95 -14.96 -9.45
CA PRO A 131 -17.18 -15.21 -8.03
C PRO A 131 -16.78 -14.05 -7.11
N PHE A 132 -16.11 -13.02 -7.63
CA PHE A 132 -15.52 -11.93 -6.84
C PHE A 132 -16.41 -10.68 -6.78
N GLU A 133 -16.48 -10.08 -5.59
CA GLU A 133 -17.06 -8.77 -5.32
C GLU A 133 -15.93 -7.78 -5.04
N ILE A 134 -15.84 -6.71 -5.82
CA ILE A 134 -14.85 -5.66 -5.61
C ILE A 134 -15.27 -4.78 -4.44
N LEU A 135 -14.40 -4.66 -3.45
CA LEU A 135 -14.57 -3.78 -2.29
C LEU A 135 -13.95 -2.41 -2.50
N PHE A 136 -12.85 -2.38 -3.25
CA PHE A 136 -12.16 -1.16 -3.63
C PHE A 136 -11.49 -1.35 -5.01
N ASP A 137 -11.78 -0.45 -5.91
CA ASP A 137 -11.39 -0.50 -7.32
C ASP A 137 -10.13 0.33 -7.67
N GLY A 138 -9.46 0.89 -6.66
CA GLY A 138 -8.32 1.76 -6.88
C GLY A 138 -8.68 3.19 -7.28
N ALA A 139 -9.89 3.65 -7.03
CA ALA A 139 -10.29 5.02 -7.37
C ALA A 139 -9.39 6.07 -6.70
N MET A 140 -8.79 6.94 -7.53
CA MET A 140 -7.82 7.96 -7.09
C MET A 140 -8.40 8.92 -6.02
N ALA A 141 -9.70 9.21 -6.10
CA ALA A 141 -10.38 10.09 -5.15
C ALA A 141 -10.61 9.44 -3.76
N ALA A 142 -10.53 8.11 -3.69
CA ALA A 142 -10.88 7.35 -2.50
C ALA A 142 -9.66 6.68 -1.82
N GLY A 143 -8.53 6.54 -2.49
CA GLY A 143 -7.38 5.89 -1.89
C GLY A 143 -6.15 5.78 -2.79
N ILE A 144 -5.31 4.80 -2.47
CA ILE A 144 -4.09 4.48 -3.20
C ILE A 144 -4.41 3.52 -4.38
N PRO A 145 -3.53 3.36 -5.38
CA PRO A 145 -3.75 2.41 -6.47
C PRO A 145 -3.64 0.97 -5.98
N ALA A 146 -4.75 0.46 -5.49
CA ALA A 146 -4.91 -0.89 -4.96
C ALA A 146 -6.27 -1.44 -5.37
N VAL A 147 -6.36 -2.75 -5.50
CA VAL A 147 -7.63 -3.45 -5.72
C VAL A 147 -7.86 -4.40 -4.56
N SER A 148 -9.02 -4.38 -3.97
CA SER A 148 -9.40 -5.38 -2.97
C SER A 148 -10.76 -6.00 -3.29
N TRP A 149 -10.89 -7.28 -3.01
CA TRP A 149 -12.08 -8.07 -3.30
C TRP A 149 -12.31 -9.12 -2.22
N THR A 150 -13.54 -9.63 -2.24
CA THR A 150 -13.99 -10.78 -1.47
C THR A 150 -14.77 -11.73 -2.37
N LEU A 151 -15.17 -12.89 -1.87
CA LEU A 151 -16.16 -13.73 -2.56
C LEU A 151 -17.56 -13.10 -2.45
N LYS A 152 -18.35 -13.21 -3.51
CA LYS A 152 -19.74 -12.73 -3.50
C LYS A 152 -20.54 -13.44 -2.42
N SER A 153 -21.33 -12.68 -1.66
CA SER A 153 -22.22 -13.24 -0.66
C SER A 153 -23.25 -14.20 -1.28
N GLY A 154 -23.48 -15.33 -0.61
CA GLY A 154 -24.45 -16.34 -1.05
C GLY A 154 -23.98 -17.19 -2.24
N THR A 155 -22.71 -17.08 -2.66
CA THR A 155 -22.11 -17.99 -3.63
C THR A 155 -21.21 -18.99 -2.91
N ASP A 156 -21.28 -20.24 -3.32
CA ASP A 156 -20.31 -21.29 -2.95
C ASP A 156 -19.52 -21.66 -4.21
N PRO A 157 -18.35 -21.06 -4.41
CA PRO A 157 -17.54 -21.35 -5.59
C PRO A 157 -16.72 -22.66 -5.46
N GLY A 158 -16.90 -23.42 -4.37
CA GLY A 158 -16.16 -24.65 -4.11
C GLY A 158 -14.70 -24.42 -3.65
N PHE A 159 -14.35 -23.21 -3.22
CA PHE A 159 -13.03 -22.85 -2.66
C PHE A 159 -13.15 -21.61 -1.75
N SER A 160 -12.19 -21.44 -0.84
CA SER A 160 -12.01 -20.21 -0.08
C SER A 160 -10.99 -19.28 -0.76
N LEU A 161 -10.91 -18.00 -0.36
CA LEU A 161 -9.85 -17.11 -0.82
C LEU A 161 -8.44 -17.57 -0.37
N PHE A 162 -8.35 -18.35 0.68
CA PHE A 162 -7.08 -18.96 1.11
C PHE A 162 -6.63 -20.04 0.13
N ASP A 163 -7.54 -20.92 -0.31
CA ASP A 163 -7.25 -21.91 -1.35
C ASP A 163 -6.84 -21.23 -2.66
N PHE A 164 -7.56 -20.15 -3.01
CA PHE A 164 -7.26 -19.37 -4.21
C PHE A 164 -5.86 -18.72 -4.12
N ALA A 165 -5.51 -18.15 -2.97
CA ALA A 165 -4.17 -17.59 -2.73
C ALA A 165 -3.07 -18.64 -2.85
N ASP A 166 -3.27 -19.82 -2.26
CA ASP A 166 -2.33 -20.93 -2.33
C ASP A 166 -2.14 -21.41 -3.76
N ARG A 167 -3.23 -21.53 -4.51
CA ARG A 167 -3.16 -21.97 -5.90
C ARG A 167 -2.46 -20.95 -6.79
N LEU A 168 -2.68 -19.65 -6.59
CA LEU A 168 -1.94 -18.58 -7.28
C LEU A 168 -0.43 -18.63 -6.99
N ARG A 169 -0.04 -19.07 -5.80
CA ARG A 169 1.38 -19.21 -5.44
C ARG A 169 2.11 -20.23 -6.31
N VAL A 170 1.42 -21.26 -6.79
CA VAL A 170 1.97 -22.26 -7.74
C VAL A 170 2.35 -21.59 -9.07
N HIS A 171 1.66 -20.51 -9.45
CA HIS A 171 1.97 -19.69 -10.62
C HIS A 171 2.97 -18.56 -10.33
N GLY A 172 3.51 -18.50 -9.11
CA GLY A 172 4.49 -17.48 -8.70
C GLY A 172 3.89 -16.19 -8.15
N TRP A 173 2.57 -16.10 -7.97
CA TRP A 173 1.90 -14.92 -7.45
C TRP A 173 1.71 -15.00 -5.93
N GLN A 174 2.11 -13.95 -5.23
CA GLN A 174 1.84 -13.79 -3.81
C GLN A 174 0.72 -12.77 -3.61
N VAL A 175 -0.51 -13.26 -3.60
CA VAL A 175 -1.72 -12.47 -3.34
C VAL A 175 -2.39 -13.01 -2.08
N PRO A 176 -1.93 -12.59 -0.89
CA PRO A 176 -2.40 -13.18 0.36
C PRO A 176 -3.88 -12.88 0.61
N ALA A 177 -4.59 -13.88 1.13
CA ALA A 177 -5.90 -13.72 1.71
C ALA A 177 -5.78 -13.50 3.23
N TYR A 178 -6.65 -12.68 3.80
CA TYR A 178 -6.70 -12.41 5.24
C TYR A 178 -8.08 -11.97 5.68
N ALA A 179 -8.43 -12.28 6.93
CA ALA A 179 -9.65 -11.81 7.55
C ALA A 179 -9.56 -10.32 7.90
N LEU A 180 -10.65 -9.60 7.79
CA LEU A 180 -10.74 -8.22 8.27
C LEU A 180 -10.67 -8.15 9.82
N PRO A 181 -10.48 -6.95 10.42
CA PRO A 181 -10.45 -6.76 11.87
C PRO A 181 -11.68 -7.29 12.60
N ALA A 182 -11.62 -7.39 13.92
CA ALA A 182 -12.55 -8.09 14.80
C ALA A 182 -14.07 -7.81 14.53
N ASP A 183 -14.43 -6.58 14.18
CA ASP A 183 -15.83 -6.22 13.89
C ASP A 183 -16.35 -6.74 12.53
N CYS A 184 -15.44 -7.24 11.67
CA CYS A 184 -15.73 -7.77 10.34
C CYS A 184 -14.90 -9.04 10.05
N GLY A 185 -14.53 -9.79 11.10
CA GLY A 185 -13.57 -10.90 11.01
C GLY A 185 -14.07 -12.13 10.24
N ASP A 186 -15.37 -12.23 10.01
CA ASP A 186 -16.01 -13.21 9.15
C ASP A 186 -15.77 -12.96 7.64
N ARG A 187 -15.34 -11.74 7.29
CA ARG A 187 -15.08 -11.35 5.91
C ARG A 187 -13.60 -11.53 5.56
N VAL A 188 -13.32 -12.44 4.65
CA VAL A 188 -11.99 -12.67 4.09
C VAL A 188 -11.81 -11.85 2.83
N VAL A 189 -10.65 -11.22 2.68
CA VAL A 189 -10.32 -10.38 1.53
C VAL A 189 -8.97 -10.71 0.95
N GLN A 190 -8.79 -10.42 -0.32
CA GLN A 190 -7.48 -10.33 -0.99
C GLN A 190 -7.25 -8.90 -1.47
N ARG A 191 -5.99 -8.53 -1.63
CA ARG A 191 -5.61 -7.20 -2.10
C ARG A 191 -4.37 -7.26 -2.99
N ILE A 192 -4.41 -6.51 -4.09
CA ILE A 192 -3.27 -6.20 -4.93
C ILE A 192 -2.93 -4.73 -4.77
N LEU A 193 -1.66 -4.41 -4.57
CA LEU A 193 -1.14 -3.06 -4.58
C LEU A 193 -0.41 -2.83 -5.90
N VAL A 194 -0.92 -1.87 -6.68
CA VAL A 194 -0.34 -1.55 -7.99
C VAL A 194 0.69 -0.44 -7.83
N ARG A 195 1.96 -0.82 -7.94
CA ARG A 195 3.10 0.09 -7.87
C ARG A 195 3.74 0.25 -9.22
N ASN A 196 4.64 1.23 -9.35
CA ASN A 196 5.53 1.32 -10.49
C ASN A 196 6.24 -0.02 -10.73
N GLY A 197 6.16 -0.54 -11.95
CA GLY A 197 6.63 -1.87 -12.32
C GLY A 197 5.51 -2.91 -12.50
N VAL A 198 4.31 -2.67 -11.99
CA VAL A 198 3.13 -3.47 -12.34
C VAL A 198 2.54 -2.88 -13.63
N SER A 199 2.97 -3.45 -14.76
CA SER A 199 2.48 -3.05 -16.08
C SER A 199 1.10 -3.66 -16.38
N ARG A 200 0.43 -3.14 -17.40
CA ARG A 200 -0.82 -3.74 -17.93
C ARG A 200 -0.59 -5.17 -18.40
N ASP A 201 0.56 -5.44 -19.05
CA ASP A 201 0.90 -6.79 -19.51
C ASP A 201 1.05 -7.76 -18.33
N LEU A 202 1.72 -7.32 -17.24
CA LEU A 202 1.82 -8.11 -16.02
C LEU A 202 0.44 -8.34 -15.39
N GLY A 203 -0.43 -7.33 -15.43
CA GLY A 203 -1.82 -7.45 -15.00
C GLY A 203 -2.59 -8.47 -15.84
N ALA A 204 -2.43 -8.46 -17.16
CA ALA A 204 -3.08 -9.42 -18.05
C ALA A 204 -2.61 -10.86 -17.79
N LEU A 205 -1.31 -11.07 -17.54
CA LEU A 205 -0.78 -12.38 -17.14
C LEU A 205 -1.42 -12.86 -15.82
N LEU A 206 -1.52 -11.99 -14.83
CA LEU A 206 -2.17 -12.33 -13.56
C LEU A 206 -3.63 -12.76 -13.76
N ILE A 207 -4.39 -12.04 -14.59
CA ILE A 207 -5.80 -12.37 -14.88
C ILE A 207 -5.90 -13.71 -15.60
N GLY A 208 -5.02 -14.02 -16.55
CA GLY A 208 -4.96 -15.33 -17.19
C GLY A 208 -4.68 -16.48 -16.21
N ASP A 209 -3.83 -16.23 -15.20
CA ASP A 209 -3.61 -17.20 -14.13
C ASP A 209 -4.82 -17.31 -13.18
N PHE A 210 -5.56 -16.22 -12.92
CA PHE A 210 -6.84 -16.29 -12.19
C PHE A 210 -7.84 -17.18 -12.91
N GLU A 211 -8.00 -17.04 -14.23
CA GLU A 211 -8.88 -17.89 -15.06
C GLU A 211 -8.46 -19.36 -15.00
N THR A 212 -7.13 -19.60 -15.05
CA THR A 212 -6.58 -20.94 -14.93
C THR A 212 -6.89 -21.57 -13.57
N VAL A 213 -6.73 -20.80 -12.50
CA VAL A 213 -7.02 -21.25 -11.13
C VAL A 213 -8.51 -21.48 -10.92
N LEU A 214 -9.39 -20.63 -11.44
CA LEU A 214 -10.84 -20.83 -11.39
C LEU A 214 -11.25 -22.10 -12.14
N THR A 215 -10.72 -22.30 -13.36
CA THR A 215 -10.95 -23.52 -14.14
C THR A 215 -10.48 -24.78 -13.41
N HIS A 216 -9.41 -24.66 -12.63
CA HIS A 216 -8.94 -25.78 -11.81
C HIS A 216 -9.96 -26.13 -10.71
N PHE A 217 -10.49 -25.15 -9.99
CA PHE A 217 -11.47 -25.40 -8.93
C PHE A 217 -12.82 -25.88 -9.46
N ASP A 218 -13.24 -25.45 -10.65
CA ASP A 218 -14.43 -25.97 -11.32
C ASP A 218 -14.33 -27.49 -11.57
N ARG A 219 -13.13 -27.98 -11.87
CA ARG A 219 -12.85 -29.42 -12.13
C ARG A 219 -12.52 -30.20 -10.87
N HIS A 220 -11.98 -29.52 -9.86
CA HIS A 220 -11.47 -30.10 -8.63
C HIS A 220 -11.93 -29.26 -7.42
N PRO A 221 -13.22 -29.30 -7.08
CA PRO A 221 -13.72 -28.58 -5.91
C PRO A 221 -13.01 -29.01 -4.63
N VAL A 222 -12.76 -28.05 -3.73
CA VAL A 222 -12.10 -28.33 -2.46
C VAL A 222 -13.14 -28.89 -1.48
N ALA A 223 -12.93 -30.14 -1.05
CA ALA A 223 -13.88 -30.82 -0.15
C ALA A 223 -13.99 -30.16 1.24
N ALA A 224 -12.89 -29.54 1.70
CA ALA A 224 -12.82 -28.78 2.95
C ALA A 224 -12.01 -27.50 2.70
N PRO A 225 -12.65 -26.38 2.35
CA PRO A 225 -11.97 -25.12 2.10
C PRO A 225 -11.17 -24.63 3.31
N LEU A 226 -9.96 -24.12 3.07
CA LEU A 226 -9.07 -23.61 4.12
C LEU A 226 -9.73 -22.47 4.90
N THR A 227 -9.57 -22.55 6.22
CA THR A 227 -9.99 -21.49 7.16
C THR A 227 -8.86 -20.51 7.43
N ALA A 228 -9.17 -19.36 8.01
CA ALA A 228 -8.17 -18.37 8.43
C ALA A 228 -7.16 -18.94 9.43
N ALA A 229 -7.58 -19.86 10.31
CA ALA A 229 -6.71 -20.48 11.29
C ALA A 229 -5.69 -21.42 10.64
N GLU A 230 -6.08 -22.17 9.60
CA GLU A 230 -5.22 -23.08 8.88
C GLU A 230 -4.25 -22.34 7.93
N ALA A 231 -4.71 -21.24 7.35
CA ALA A 231 -3.90 -20.43 6.43
C ALA A 231 -2.93 -19.44 7.15
N SER A 232 -3.05 -19.27 8.46
CA SER A 232 -2.28 -18.27 9.23
C SER A 232 -0.82 -18.69 9.52
N GLY A 233 -0.36 -19.86 9.11
CA GLY A 233 1.01 -20.33 9.27
C GLY A 233 1.90 -19.95 8.07
N PHE A 234 3.06 -19.33 8.30
CA PHE A 234 4.17 -19.42 7.37
C PHE A 234 4.70 -20.86 7.41
N HIS A 235 4.18 -21.71 6.55
CA HIS A 235 4.77 -23.02 6.34
C HIS A 235 5.98 -22.84 5.41
N HIS A 236 7.19 -22.91 6.00
CA HIS A 236 8.45 -23.00 5.29
C HIS A 236 8.66 -24.39 4.70
#